data_492db547bcc9c46ec7b5ed349dda1fa9
#
_entry.id   492db547bcc9c46ec7b5ed349dda1fa9
#
_cell.length_a   1.000
_cell.length_b   1.000
_cell.length_c   1.000
_cell.angle_alpha   90.00
_cell.angle_beta   90.00
_cell.angle_gamma   90.00
#
_symmetry.space_group_name_H-M   'P 1'
#
loop_
_entity.id
_entity.type
_entity.pdbx_description
1 polymer ?
#
loop_
_entity_poly.entity_id
_entity_poly.type
_entity_poly.pdbx_seq_one_letter_code
_entity_poly.pdbx_strand_id
1 'polypeptide(L)'
;KGPGQSALTAAGLEVAPSLYELLKRLKAEGYTVEGIPETEKEFEAMLQREGSVFGSYAKGRIAEFMATGHPEWIKKSDYEAWVQKVLTPEKYAEVVERYGEAPGSYMVGEQDGEPALAFACLHFGNVVLMPQPPAASGDDEFKIVHGAKVAPPHAYMAPYLWIQNGFKADALIHFGTHGSLEFTPGKQAALSREDWSDRMVGTLPHFYYYTIANVGEGIVARRRTYASLVSYLTPPFMESRTRGQYEELFDLIARYDRTSEVQRQEVALQIKRKVVALGLHHDLQLDSVITIPSTEQEIRQVESFAEEIANEKMTGKLYTMGQVYAGKEMEETVVAMSAEPLAYSLARLDRQKGKITPEQYNDNVFISRYYLSDSRQLVRKALRTGSNLSLGELGVNMEDVMRAKATEMAVSPRQLSMSEM
;
A
#
# COMPACT_ATOMS: atom_id res chain seq x y z
N LYS A 1 11.76 8.81 11.26
CA LYS A 1 11.08 7.69 11.92
C LYS A 1 12.16 6.81 12.54
N GLY A 2 12.08 6.47 13.84
CA GLY A 2 13.06 5.61 14.50
C GLY A 2 12.96 4.15 14.00
N PRO A 3 14.03 3.35 14.10
CA PRO A 3 14.08 1.99 13.55
C PRO A 3 12.96 1.06 14.04
N GLY A 4 12.38 1.31 15.23
CA GLY A 4 11.31 0.47 15.78
C GLY A 4 9.91 0.73 15.22
N GLN A 5 9.62 1.93 14.70
CA GLN A 5 8.29 2.27 14.18
C GLN A 5 8.08 1.88 12.72
N SER A 6 9.15 1.73 11.94
CA SER A 6 9.03 1.38 10.52
C SER A 6 8.65 -0.09 10.29
N ALA A 7 8.92 -0.98 11.23
CA ALA A 7 8.55 -2.39 11.14
C ALA A 7 7.07 -2.66 11.45
N LEU A 8 6.36 -1.71 12.08
CA LEU A 8 4.95 -1.87 12.47
C LEU A 8 3.95 -1.28 11.47
N THR A 9 4.44 -0.62 10.42
CA THR A 9 3.60 -0.07 9.36
C THR A 9 4.10 -0.51 8.01
N ALA A 10 3.28 -1.20 7.26
CA ALA A 10 3.46 -1.47 5.84
C ALA A 10 2.55 -0.54 5.03
N ALA A 11 2.71 -0.49 3.72
CA ALA A 11 1.88 0.35 2.86
C ALA A 11 0.38 0.01 3.02
N GLY A 12 -0.31 0.82 3.79
CA GLY A 12 -1.73 0.65 4.05
C GLY A 12 -2.12 -0.46 5.03
N LEU A 13 -1.19 -1.14 5.70
CA LEU A 13 -1.43 -2.26 6.62
C LEU A 13 -1.03 -1.91 8.05
N GLU A 14 -1.93 -2.17 9.01
CA GLU A 14 -1.62 -2.26 10.43
C GLU A 14 -0.95 -3.62 10.71
N VAL A 15 0.37 -3.63 10.85
CA VAL A 15 1.14 -4.88 10.94
C VAL A 15 0.87 -5.59 12.27
N ALA A 16 1.02 -4.91 13.41
CA ALA A 16 0.86 -5.53 14.73
C ALA A 16 -0.56 -6.07 14.96
N PRO A 17 -1.64 -5.29 14.75
CA PRO A 17 -3.01 -5.81 14.82
C PRO A 17 -3.25 -7.00 13.90
N SER A 18 -2.73 -6.94 12.68
CA SER A 18 -2.91 -8.01 11.69
C SER A 18 -2.21 -9.31 12.08
N LEU A 19 -0.99 -9.24 12.61
CA LEU A 19 -0.26 -10.41 13.12
C LEU A 19 -0.94 -10.99 14.36
N TYR A 20 -1.45 -10.14 15.24
CA TYR A 20 -2.20 -10.56 16.42
C TYR A 20 -3.47 -11.35 16.05
N GLU A 21 -4.25 -10.84 15.10
CA GLU A 21 -5.43 -11.55 14.59
C GLU A 21 -5.05 -12.84 13.85
N LEU A 22 -3.95 -12.85 13.07
CA LEU A 22 -3.45 -14.05 12.41
C LEU A 22 -3.09 -15.15 13.42
N LEU A 23 -2.36 -14.83 14.50
CA LEU A 23 -2.01 -15.79 15.56
C LEU A 23 -3.26 -16.36 16.24
N LYS A 24 -4.23 -15.51 16.58
CA LYS A 24 -5.50 -15.93 17.15
C LYS A 24 -6.27 -16.85 16.22
N ARG A 25 -6.30 -16.53 14.93
CA ARG A 25 -6.97 -17.34 13.91
C ARG A 25 -6.30 -18.69 13.72
N LEU A 26 -4.97 -18.74 13.65
CA LEU A 26 -4.23 -20.00 13.58
C LEU A 26 -4.53 -20.88 14.79
N LYS A 27 -4.54 -20.29 15.99
CA LYS A 27 -4.93 -21.04 17.21
C LYS A 27 -6.35 -21.59 17.12
N ALA A 28 -7.31 -20.81 16.64
CA ALA A 28 -8.70 -21.23 16.48
C ALA A 28 -8.86 -22.33 15.43
N GLU A 29 -8.00 -22.38 14.42
CA GLU A 29 -7.97 -23.44 13.38
C GLU A 29 -7.21 -24.69 13.83
N GLY A 30 -6.72 -24.74 15.07
CA GLY A 30 -6.11 -25.93 15.68
C GLY A 30 -4.58 -26.00 15.57
N TYR A 31 -3.92 -24.94 15.10
CA TYR A 31 -2.46 -24.88 15.18
C TYR A 31 -2.02 -24.70 16.64
N THR A 32 -0.89 -25.28 17.00
CA THR A 32 -0.26 -25.07 18.30
C THR A 32 0.31 -23.66 18.37
N VAL A 33 -0.43 -22.74 18.94
CA VAL A 33 -0.03 -21.34 19.14
C VAL A 33 -0.14 -21.01 20.61
N GLU A 34 1.00 -20.66 21.23
CA GLU A 34 1.16 -20.43 22.66
C GLU A 34 1.77 -19.03 22.91
N GLY A 35 1.59 -18.53 24.13
CA GLY A 35 2.23 -17.27 24.53
C GLY A 35 1.70 -16.00 23.86
N ILE A 36 0.51 -16.04 23.22
CA ILE A 36 -0.10 -14.83 22.69
C ILE A 36 -0.49 -13.93 23.88
N PRO A 37 -0.05 -12.66 23.91
CA PRO A 37 -0.49 -11.69 24.91
C PRO A 37 -2.01 -11.55 24.98
N GLU A 38 -2.54 -11.17 26.14
CA GLU A 38 -3.99 -11.03 26.32
C GLU A 38 -4.58 -9.89 25.47
N THR A 39 -3.80 -8.83 25.27
CA THR A 39 -4.22 -7.65 24.52
C THR A 39 -3.32 -7.36 23.32
N GLU A 40 -3.90 -6.78 22.29
CA GLU A 40 -3.18 -6.27 21.10
C GLU A 40 -2.08 -5.28 21.49
N LYS A 41 -2.34 -4.41 22.48
CA LYS A 41 -1.38 -3.42 22.95
C LYS A 41 -0.14 -4.06 23.60
N GLU A 42 -0.31 -5.13 24.35
CA GLU A 42 0.81 -5.90 24.92
C GLU A 42 1.60 -6.61 23.83
N PHE A 43 0.91 -7.14 22.82
CA PHE A 43 1.54 -7.74 21.66
C PHE A 43 2.37 -6.71 20.85
N GLU A 44 1.81 -5.52 20.63
CA GLU A 44 2.53 -4.43 19.99
C GLU A 44 3.79 -4.02 20.77
N ALA A 45 3.68 -3.88 22.09
CA ALA A 45 4.80 -3.58 22.97
C ALA A 45 5.89 -4.68 22.93
N MET A 46 5.48 -5.95 22.84
CA MET A 46 6.39 -7.09 22.67
C MET A 46 7.13 -7.00 21.33
N LEU A 47 6.41 -6.76 20.21
CA LEU A 47 7.02 -6.59 18.90
C LEU A 47 8.03 -5.42 18.87
N GLN A 48 7.71 -4.31 19.52
CA GLN A 48 8.61 -3.15 19.59
C GLN A 48 9.88 -3.43 20.38
N ARG A 49 9.79 -4.21 21.46
CA ARG A 49 10.91 -4.53 22.34
C ARG A 49 11.81 -5.63 21.75
N GLU A 50 11.22 -6.71 21.26
CA GLU A 50 11.93 -7.94 20.92
C GLU A 50 12.02 -8.19 19.41
N GLY A 51 11.12 -7.59 18.62
CA GLY A 51 11.06 -7.72 17.14
C GLY A 51 11.80 -6.61 16.39
N SER A 52 12.73 -5.90 17.01
CA SER A 52 13.39 -4.77 16.38
C SER A 52 14.37 -5.18 15.28
N VAL A 53 14.35 -4.44 14.17
CA VAL A 53 15.36 -4.54 13.12
C VAL A 53 16.49 -3.55 13.43
N PHE A 54 17.72 -4.02 13.44
CA PHE A 54 18.89 -3.20 13.69
C PHE A 54 19.69 -3.06 12.40
N GLY A 55 19.88 -1.82 11.95
CA GLY A 55 20.86 -1.51 10.91
C GLY A 55 22.28 -1.44 11.50
N SER A 56 23.29 -1.55 10.65
CA SER A 56 24.72 -1.48 11.03
C SER A 56 25.12 -0.20 11.79
N TYR A 57 24.28 0.84 11.72
CA TYR A 57 24.44 2.11 12.44
C TYR A 57 23.98 2.06 13.92
N ALA A 58 23.29 1.01 14.34
CA ALA A 58 22.68 0.91 15.67
C ALA A 58 23.49 0.03 16.64
N LYS A 59 24.82 0.09 16.61
CA LYS A 59 25.71 -0.79 17.38
C LYS A 59 25.42 -0.86 18.89
N GLY A 60 25.09 0.26 19.53
CA GLY A 60 24.75 0.29 20.96
C GLY A 60 23.46 -0.48 21.25
N ARG A 61 22.46 -0.38 20.40
CA ARG A 61 21.17 -1.11 20.53
C ARG A 61 21.31 -2.60 20.24
N ILE A 62 22.25 -2.97 19.33
CA ILE A 62 22.56 -4.38 19.08
C ILE A 62 23.11 -5.02 20.33
N ALA A 63 24.06 -4.40 21.04
CA ALA A 63 24.60 -4.91 22.28
C ALA A 63 23.55 -5.05 23.38
N GLU A 64 22.65 -4.06 23.51
CA GLU A 64 21.51 -4.12 24.43
C GLU A 64 20.57 -5.27 24.09
N PHE A 65 20.20 -5.41 22.82
CA PHE A 65 19.34 -6.50 22.35
C PHE A 65 19.97 -7.88 22.61
N MET A 66 21.24 -8.05 22.32
CA MET A 66 21.95 -9.31 22.56
C MET A 66 22.03 -9.67 24.05
N ALA A 67 22.04 -8.67 24.92
CA ALA A 67 22.11 -8.87 26.37
C ALA A 67 20.72 -9.11 27.00
N THR A 68 19.66 -8.49 26.50
CA THR A 68 18.34 -8.42 27.19
C THR A 68 17.15 -8.73 26.31
N GLY A 69 17.30 -8.79 24.98
CA GLY A 69 16.23 -8.94 24.00
C GLY A 69 15.90 -10.40 23.63
N HIS A 70 16.45 -11.38 24.33
CA HIS A 70 16.21 -12.82 24.12
C HIS A 70 16.32 -13.25 22.63
N PRO A 71 17.45 -12.95 21.95
CA PRO A 71 17.62 -13.35 20.56
C PRO A 71 17.64 -14.87 20.39
N GLU A 72 17.23 -15.32 19.21
CA GLU A 72 17.52 -16.68 18.75
C GLU A 72 19.01 -16.74 18.34
N TRP A 73 19.65 -17.85 18.67
CA TRP A 73 21.06 -18.07 18.43
C TRP A 73 21.30 -19.23 17.49
N ILE A 74 22.23 -19.07 16.56
CA ILE A 74 22.74 -20.14 15.71
C ILE A 74 24.23 -20.25 15.93
N LYS A 75 24.69 -21.36 16.49
CA LYS A 75 26.12 -21.64 16.64
C LYS A 75 26.82 -21.66 15.27
N LYS A 76 28.06 -21.22 15.24
CA LYS A 76 28.86 -21.22 14.01
C LYS A 76 28.86 -22.58 13.34
N SER A 77 29.08 -23.66 14.12
CA SER A 77 29.12 -25.03 13.63
C SER A 77 27.81 -25.46 12.91
N ASP A 78 26.65 -25.13 13.50
CA ASP A 78 25.35 -25.42 12.87
C ASP A 78 25.13 -24.60 11.61
N TYR A 79 25.46 -23.29 11.67
CA TYR A 79 25.36 -22.43 10.51
C TYR A 79 26.20 -22.89 9.33
N GLU A 80 27.48 -23.24 9.57
CA GLU A 80 28.37 -23.75 8.54
C GLU A 80 27.87 -25.08 7.94
N ALA A 81 27.34 -25.99 8.76
CA ALA A 81 26.74 -27.22 8.29
C ALA A 81 25.53 -26.97 7.39
N TRP A 82 24.68 -25.98 7.72
CA TRP A 82 23.54 -25.62 6.89
C TRP A 82 23.96 -24.92 5.60
N VAL A 83 24.93 -24.04 5.65
CA VAL A 83 25.53 -23.39 4.45
C VAL A 83 26.06 -24.45 3.48
N GLN A 84 26.86 -25.40 3.95
CA GLN A 84 27.39 -26.49 3.11
C GLN A 84 26.31 -27.34 2.48
N LYS A 85 25.19 -27.54 3.15
CA LYS A 85 24.05 -28.28 2.62
C LYS A 85 23.27 -27.51 1.54
N VAL A 86 23.19 -26.19 1.67
CA VAL A 86 22.30 -25.34 0.87
C VAL A 86 23.03 -24.64 -0.28
N LEU A 87 24.23 -24.13 -0.06
CA LEU A 87 25.01 -23.38 -1.05
C LEU A 87 26.06 -24.25 -1.75
N THR A 88 26.41 -23.85 -2.97
CA THR A 88 27.61 -24.40 -3.61
C THR A 88 28.86 -23.73 -2.98
N PRO A 89 30.05 -24.38 -3.03
CA PRO A 89 31.29 -23.80 -2.54
C PRO A 89 31.60 -22.43 -3.15
N GLU A 90 31.32 -22.27 -4.45
CA GLU A 90 31.52 -21.02 -5.19
C GLU A 90 30.61 -19.90 -4.65
N LYS A 91 29.35 -20.23 -4.37
CA LYS A 91 28.40 -19.28 -3.79
C LYS A 91 28.80 -18.87 -2.36
N TYR A 92 29.28 -19.78 -1.56
CA TYR A 92 29.76 -19.46 -0.24
C TYR A 92 31.02 -18.61 -0.30
N ALA A 93 31.91 -18.87 -1.26
CA ALA A 93 33.10 -18.05 -1.46
C ALA A 93 32.78 -16.57 -1.75
N GLU A 94 31.69 -16.26 -2.48
CA GLU A 94 31.21 -14.89 -2.69
C GLU A 94 30.88 -14.17 -1.36
N VAL A 95 30.31 -14.92 -0.39
CA VAL A 95 29.97 -14.38 0.94
C VAL A 95 31.24 -14.14 1.74
N VAL A 96 32.17 -15.11 1.76
CA VAL A 96 33.43 -15.04 2.51
C VAL A 96 34.33 -13.92 1.98
N GLU A 97 34.42 -13.76 0.66
CA GLU A 97 35.19 -12.69 0.03
C GLU A 97 34.73 -11.30 0.52
N ARG A 98 33.42 -11.15 0.71
CA ARG A 98 32.85 -9.84 1.06
C ARG A 98 32.72 -9.60 2.57
N TYR A 99 32.33 -10.60 3.33
CA TYR A 99 31.97 -10.47 4.75
C TYR A 99 32.87 -11.26 5.70
N GLY A 100 33.90 -11.94 5.18
CA GLY A 100 34.79 -12.81 5.94
C GLY A 100 34.18 -14.18 6.22
N GLU A 101 34.92 -15.02 6.92
CA GLU A 101 34.50 -16.34 7.35
C GLU A 101 33.30 -16.24 8.32
N ALA A 102 32.48 -17.32 8.37
CA ALA A 102 31.39 -17.41 9.33
C ALA A 102 31.89 -17.27 10.78
N PRO A 103 31.12 -16.61 11.64
CA PRO A 103 29.81 -16.03 11.44
C PRO A 103 29.85 -14.57 10.94
N GLY A 104 30.98 -14.04 10.49
CA GLY A 104 31.16 -12.66 10.12
C GLY A 104 31.32 -11.74 11.33
N SER A 105 30.92 -10.47 11.22
CA SER A 105 31.09 -9.47 12.28
C SER A 105 29.82 -8.75 12.73
N TYR A 106 28.69 -9.03 12.12
CA TYR A 106 27.41 -8.36 12.41
C TYR A 106 26.42 -9.33 13.05
N MET A 107 25.77 -8.91 14.14
CA MET A 107 24.87 -9.75 14.94
C MET A 107 25.55 -11.04 15.43
N VAL A 108 26.78 -10.92 15.90
CA VAL A 108 27.62 -12.03 16.38
C VAL A 108 27.87 -11.88 17.86
N GLY A 109 27.75 -12.97 18.58
CA GLY A 109 28.08 -13.10 20.00
C GLY A 109 28.67 -14.47 20.29
N GLU A 110 28.50 -14.94 21.50
CA GLU A 110 29.00 -16.23 21.98
C GLU A 110 27.85 -17.01 22.63
N GLN A 111 27.72 -18.28 22.29
CA GLN A 111 26.78 -19.19 22.92
C GLN A 111 27.51 -20.50 23.28
N ASP A 112 27.45 -20.88 24.54
CA ASP A 112 28.11 -22.09 25.06
C ASP A 112 29.62 -22.19 24.71
N GLY A 113 30.32 -21.03 24.69
CA GLY A 113 31.75 -20.97 24.39
C GLY A 113 32.08 -21.04 22.89
N GLU A 114 31.09 -20.92 22.01
CA GLU A 114 31.27 -20.92 20.56
C GLU A 114 30.71 -19.62 19.95
N PRO A 115 31.37 -19.03 18.94
CA PRO A 115 30.81 -17.91 18.19
C PRO A 115 29.45 -18.28 17.59
N ALA A 116 28.47 -17.37 17.69
CA ALA A 116 27.11 -17.60 17.24
C ALA A 116 26.51 -16.36 16.57
N LEU A 117 25.63 -16.56 15.60
CA LEU A 117 24.79 -15.54 15.00
C LEU A 117 23.54 -15.34 15.83
N ALA A 118 23.16 -14.09 16.07
CA ALA A 118 21.93 -13.72 16.77
C ALA A 118 20.95 -13.08 15.81
N PHE A 119 19.65 -13.30 16.01
CA PHE A 119 18.58 -12.57 15.30
C PHE A 119 17.33 -12.48 16.17
N ALA A 120 16.49 -11.48 15.89
CA ALA A 120 15.22 -11.30 16.58
C ALA A 120 14.23 -12.39 16.14
N CYS A 121 13.63 -13.09 17.12
CA CYS A 121 12.64 -14.13 16.90
C CYS A 121 11.68 -14.20 18.08
N LEU A 122 10.38 -14.13 17.80
CA LEU A 122 9.33 -14.30 18.78
C LEU A 122 8.67 -15.66 18.56
N HIS A 123 8.64 -16.47 19.62
CA HIS A 123 8.09 -17.80 19.58
C HIS A 123 6.65 -17.85 20.11
N PHE A 124 5.77 -18.46 19.36
CA PHE A 124 4.37 -18.72 19.69
C PHE A 124 4.02 -20.20 19.45
N GLY A 125 4.68 -21.10 20.16
CA GLY A 125 4.54 -22.55 19.93
C GLY A 125 5.13 -22.94 18.56
N ASN A 126 4.30 -23.47 17.65
CA ASN A 126 4.73 -23.85 16.29
C ASN A 126 4.71 -22.68 15.29
N VAL A 127 4.55 -21.46 15.75
CA VAL A 127 4.62 -20.24 14.92
C VAL A 127 5.72 -19.34 15.47
N VAL A 128 6.55 -18.81 14.56
CA VAL A 128 7.57 -17.83 14.91
C VAL A 128 7.37 -16.57 14.08
N LEU A 129 7.62 -15.42 14.68
CA LEU A 129 7.64 -14.12 14.03
C LEU A 129 9.06 -13.59 14.04
N MET A 130 9.57 -13.23 12.87
CA MET A 130 10.90 -12.65 12.70
C MET A 130 10.80 -11.39 11.85
N PRO A 131 11.48 -10.31 12.22
CA PRO A 131 11.61 -9.17 11.32
C PRO A 131 12.46 -9.57 10.10
N GLN A 132 12.17 -8.98 8.94
CA GLN A 132 13.01 -9.16 7.75
C GLN A 132 14.43 -8.67 8.04
N PRO A 133 15.45 -9.52 7.99
CA PRO A 133 16.82 -9.09 8.23
C PRO A 133 17.31 -8.13 7.14
N PRO A 134 18.23 -7.21 7.45
CA PRO A 134 18.84 -6.32 6.45
C PRO A 134 19.59 -7.12 5.38
N ALA A 135 19.29 -6.86 4.12
CA ALA A 135 19.90 -7.57 2.99
C ALA A 135 21.39 -7.23 2.77
N ALA A 136 21.86 -6.15 3.40
CA ALA A 136 23.28 -5.72 3.39
C ALA A 136 23.57 -4.74 4.53
N SER A 137 24.80 -4.24 4.60
CA SER A 137 25.24 -3.23 5.57
C SER A 137 25.33 -1.85 4.91
N GLY A 138 24.74 -0.84 5.54
CA GLY A 138 24.84 0.55 5.11
C GLY A 138 24.30 0.81 3.70
N ASP A 139 25.06 1.56 2.88
CA ASP A 139 24.64 1.95 1.52
C ASP A 139 24.45 0.77 0.56
N ASP A 140 24.96 -0.39 0.88
CA ASP A 140 24.83 -1.58 0.03
C ASP A 140 23.42 -2.15 0.03
N GLU A 141 22.62 -1.92 1.08
CA GLU A 141 21.23 -2.37 1.13
C GLU A 141 20.40 -1.73 0.02
N PHE A 142 20.55 -0.42 -0.16
CA PHE A 142 19.90 0.30 -1.27
C PHE A 142 20.38 -0.21 -2.64
N LYS A 143 21.66 -0.49 -2.79
CA LYS A 143 22.24 -0.98 -4.04
C LYS A 143 21.73 -2.37 -4.42
N ILE A 144 21.53 -3.27 -3.45
CA ILE A 144 21.00 -4.62 -3.71
C ILE A 144 19.58 -4.56 -4.26
N VAL A 145 18.70 -3.77 -3.66
CA VAL A 145 17.32 -3.56 -4.14
C VAL A 145 17.30 -2.99 -5.56
N HIS A 146 18.32 -2.21 -5.93
CA HIS A 146 18.47 -1.60 -7.26
C HIS A 146 19.38 -2.40 -8.23
N GLY A 147 19.61 -3.68 -7.98
CA GLY A 147 20.22 -4.62 -8.93
C GLY A 147 21.72 -4.80 -8.83
N ALA A 148 22.36 -4.35 -7.75
CA ALA A 148 23.76 -4.67 -7.49
C ALA A 148 23.95 -6.19 -7.27
N LYS A 149 24.99 -6.76 -7.88
CA LYS A 149 25.32 -8.18 -7.74
C LYS A 149 26.19 -8.39 -6.49
N VAL A 150 25.60 -8.27 -5.31
CA VAL A 150 26.29 -8.43 -4.04
C VAL A 150 25.72 -9.62 -3.29
N ALA A 151 26.56 -10.54 -2.82
CA ALA A 151 26.13 -11.65 -1.99
C ALA A 151 25.45 -11.15 -0.71
N PRO A 152 24.40 -11.82 -0.19
CA PRO A 152 23.78 -11.47 1.08
C PRO A 152 24.76 -11.79 2.25
N PRO A 153 24.73 -11.00 3.34
CA PRO A 153 25.58 -11.26 4.50
C PRO A 153 25.13 -12.46 5.31
N HIS A 154 26.02 -13.02 6.14
CA HIS A 154 25.72 -14.14 7.04
C HIS A 154 24.45 -13.90 7.87
N ALA A 155 24.30 -12.72 8.46
CA ALA A 155 23.15 -12.35 9.28
C ALA A 155 21.84 -12.29 8.50
N TYR A 156 21.87 -12.10 7.19
CA TYR A 156 20.69 -12.19 6.32
C TYR A 156 20.32 -13.65 6.03
N MET A 157 21.32 -14.47 5.72
CA MET A 157 21.08 -15.88 5.39
C MET A 157 20.70 -16.71 6.61
N ALA A 158 21.25 -16.39 7.78
CA ALA A 158 21.08 -17.19 8.99
C ALA A 158 19.61 -17.46 9.38
N PRO A 159 18.70 -16.48 9.45
CA PRO A 159 17.30 -16.74 9.73
C PRO A 159 16.62 -17.65 8.69
N TYR A 160 16.92 -17.50 7.40
CA TYR A 160 16.35 -18.35 6.35
C TYR A 160 16.86 -19.80 6.42
N LEU A 161 18.12 -19.98 6.78
CA LEU A 161 18.67 -21.34 6.99
C LEU A 161 18.10 -21.96 8.28
N TRP A 162 17.91 -21.16 9.32
CA TRP A 162 17.36 -21.61 10.58
C TRP A 162 15.89 -22.05 10.45
N ILE A 163 15.05 -21.31 9.74
CA ILE A 163 13.64 -21.73 9.55
C ILE A 163 13.55 -23.07 8.81
N GLN A 164 14.49 -23.38 7.92
CA GLN A 164 14.53 -24.63 7.17
C GLN A 164 15.14 -25.78 7.96
N ASN A 165 16.22 -25.56 8.72
CA ASN A 165 17.02 -26.62 9.30
C ASN A 165 16.94 -26.68 10.83
N GLY A 166 16.82 -25.55 11.52
CA GLY A 166 16.68 -25.42 12.98
C GLY A 166 15.23 -25.56 13.41
N PHE A 167 14.39 -24.61 13.05
CA PHE A 167 12.96 -24.61 13.38
C PHE A 167 12.16 -25.65 12.59
N LYS A 168 12.59 -25.95 11.35
CA LYS A 168 11.96 -26.92 10.45
C LYS A 168 10.52 -26.54 10.13
N ALA A 169 10.32 -25.29 9.70
CA ALA A 169 9.01 -24.76 9.35
C ALA A 169 8.37 -25.56 8.20
N ASP A 170 7.04 -25.67 8.23
CA ASP A 170 6.23 -26.24 7.14
C ASP A 170 5.87 -25.22 6.07
N ALA A 171 5.95 -23.92 6.39
CA ALA A 171 5.67 -22.82 5.47
C ALA A 171 6.37 -21.52 5.91
N LEU A 172 6.62 -20.65 4.94
CA LEU A 172 7.14 -19.29 5.13
C LEU A 172 6.09 -18.29 4.67
N ILE A 173 5.80 -17.29 5.49
CA ILE A 173 4.93 -16.16 5.14
C ILE A 173 5.75 -14.88 5.20
N HIS A 174 5.96 -14.23 4.05
CA HIS A 174 6.39 -12.84 4.02
C HIS A 174 5.16 -11.94 4.22
N PHE A 175 5.25 -11.07 5.22
CA PHE A 175 4.12 -10.27 5.68
C PHE A 175 4.46 -8.79 5.71
N GLY A 176 3.80 -7.97 4.88
CA GLY A 176 4.05 -6.53 4.87
C GLY A 176 3.81 -5.86 3.53
N THR A 177 4.58 -4.83 3.21
CA THR A 177 4.50 -4.13 1.91
C THR A 177 5.03 -5.01 0.78
N HIS A 178 6.20 -5.58 1.00
CA HIS A 178 6.91 -6.56 0.17
C HIS A 178 8.00 -7.22 1.02
N GLY A 179 8.63 -8.28 0.52
CA GLY A 179 9.83 -8.86 1.12
C GLY A 179 11.12 -8.18 0.62
N SER A 180 12.25 -8.83 0.87
CA SER A 180 13.54 -8.43 0.29
C SER A 180 14.22 -9.58 -0.46
N LEU A 181 13.78 -10.81 -0.22
CA LEU A 181 14.38 -12.01 -0.76
C LEU A 181 14.34 -12.07 -2.29
N GLU A 182 13.25 -11.60 -2.88
CA GLU A 182 13.05 -11.50 -4.32
C GLU A 182 14.01 -10.52 -5.02
N PHE A 183 14.61 -9.58 -4.28
CA PHE A 183 15.57 -8.62 -4.81
C PHE A 183 17.02 -9.10 -4.70
N THR A 184 17.29 -10.21 -4.01
CA THR A 184 18.65 -10.77 -3.94
C THR A 184 19.19 -11.05 -5.35
N PRO A 185 20.52 -10.93 -5.57
CA PRO A 185 21.11 -11.10 -6.91
C PRO A 185 20.79 -12.45 -7.54
N GLY A 186 20.66 -12.48 -8.86
CA GLY A 186 20.42 -13.69 -9.62
C GLY A 186 19.55 -13.49 -10.87
N LYS A 187 19.08 -14.58 -11.45
CA LYS A 187 18.24 -14.57 -12.63
C LYS A 187 16.86 -14.00 -12.33
N GLN A 188 16.26 -13.35 -13.30
CA GLN A 188 14.91 -12.80 -13.17
C GLN A 188 13.79 -13.84 -13.32
N ALA A 189 14.11 -14.98 -13.92
CA ALA A 189 13.22 -16.13 -14.09
C ALA A 189 14.03 -17.39 -14.33
N ALA A 190 13.39 -18.56 -14.27
CA ALA A 190 14.03 -19.86 -14.45
C ALA A 190 15.24 -20.05 -13.50
N LEU A 191 14.97 -19.92 -12.23
CA LEU A 191 15.99 -19.98 -11.17
C LEU A 191 16.71 -21.33 -11.15
N SER A 192 17.92 -21.29 -10.63
CA SER A 192 18.75 -22.44 -10.38
C SER A 192 19.33 -22.39 -8.98
N ARG A 193 20.04 -23.42 -8.57
CA ARG A 193 20.73 -23.46 -7.28
C ARG A 193 21.84 -22.41 -7.12
N GLU A 194 22.14 -21.64 -8.16
CA GLU A 194 23.07 -20.50 -8.12
C GLU A 194 22.37 -19.17 -7.78
N ASP A 195 21.06 -19.19 -7.63
CA ASP A 195 20.27 -18.00 -7.32
C ASP A 195 19.99 -17.92 -5.81
N TRP A 196 20.35 -16.80 -5.17
CA TRP A 196 20.21 -16.61 -3.73
C TRP A 196 18.79 -16.81 -3.23
N SER A 197 17.82 -16.28 -3.94
CA SER A 197 16.41 -16.40 -3.56
C SER A 197 15.93 -17.85 -3.56
N ASP A 198 16.37 -18.65 -4.52
CA ASP A 198 16.07 -20.08 -4.58
C ASP A 198 16.64 -20.84 -3.37
N ARG A 199 17.90 -20.55 -3.02
CA ARG A 199 18.56 -21.21 -1.88
C ARG A 199 17.95 -20.84 -0.53
N MET A 200 17.55 -19.57 -0.37
CA MET A 200 17.00 -19.08 0.90
C MET A 200 15.55 -19.52 1.13
N VAL A 201 14.73 -19.65 0.09
CA VAL A 201 13.39 -20.23 0.20
C VAL A 201 13.46 -21.75 0.35
N GLY A 202 14.37 -22.41 -0.38
CA GLY A 202 14.46 -23.85 -0.41
C GLY A 202 13.19 -24.51 -0.93
N THR A 203 12.70 -25.52 -0.20
CA THR A 203 11.49 -26.28 -0.54
C THR A 203 10.25 -25.84 0.25
N LEU A 204 10.34 -24.76 1.02
CA LEU A 204 9.21 -24.28 1.83
C LEU A 204 8.09 -23.72 0.95
N PRO A 205 6.84 -24.12 1.16
CA PRO A 205 5.69 -23.35 0.69
C PRO A 205 5.83 -21.91 1.11
N HIS A 206 5.82 -20.97 0.15
CA HIS A 206 6.06 -19.56 0.40
C HIS A 206 4.82 -18.76 0.08
N PHE A 207 4.26 -18.09 1.08
CA PHE A 207 3.14 -17.18 0.97
C PHE A 207 3.66 -15.74 1.08
N TYR A 208 3.19 -14.88 0.17
CA TYR A 208 3.61 -13.49 0.10
C TYR A 208 2.41 -12.60 0.30
N TYR A 209 2.26 -12.13 1.55
CA TYR A 209 1.16 -11.25 1.96
C TYR A 209 1.58 -9.80 1.77
N TYR A 210 1.01 -9.11 0.77
CA TYR A 210 1.50 -7.83 0.29
C TYR A 210 0.36 -6.89 -0.15
N THR A 211 0.68 -5.60 -0.35
CA THR A 211 -0.28 -4.63 -0.86
C THR A 211 -0.56 -4.85 -2.35
N ILE A 212 -1.85 -4.87 -2.71
CA ILE A 212 -2.29 -5.01 -4.11
C ILE A 212 -1.74 -3.87 -5.01
N ALA A 213 -1.44 -2.70 -4.45
CA ALA A 213 -0.86 -1.59 -5.19
C ALA A 213 0.59 -1.84 -5.64
N ASN A 214 1.25 -2.86 -5.08
CA ASN A 214 2.65 -3.21 -5.35
C ASN A 214 2.78 -4.41 -6.30
N VAL A 215 2.12 -4.32 -7.45
CA VAL A 215 2.01 -5.42 -8.43
C VAL A 215 3.38 -5.85 -8.95
N GLY A 216 4.31 -4.92 -9.13
CA GLY A 216 5.67 -5.18 -9.65
C GLY A 216 6.42 -6.16 -8.76
N GLU A 217 6.50 -5.87 -7.46
CA GLU A 217 7.18 -6.71 -6.46
C GLU A 217 6.47 -8.06 -6.30
N GLY A 218 5.14 -8.08 -6.31
CA GLY A 218 4.39 -9.33 -6.30
C GLY A 218 4.76 -10.26 -7.46
N ILE A 219 4.86 -9.73 -8.68
CA ILE A 219 5.29 -10.51 -9.86
C ILE A 219 6.74 -10.98 -9.71
N VAL A 220 7.64 -10.13 -9.21
CA VAL A 220 9.04 -10.49 -8.95
C VAL A 220 9.12 -11.59 -7.89
N ALA A 221 8.40 -11.48 -6.77
CA ALA A 221 8.33 -12.50 -5.73
C ALA A 221 7.83 -13.85 -6.28
N ARG A 222 6.76 -13.83 -7.07
CA ARG A 222 6.26 -15.06 -7.72
C ARG A 222 7.29 -15.74 -8.60
N ARG A 223 8.08 -14.98 -9.35
CA ARG A 223 9.11 -15.51 -10.26
C ARG A 223 10.37 -15.95 -9.52
N ARG A 224 10.76 -15.23 -8.46
CA ARG A 224 12.06 -15.37 -7.84
C ARG A 224 12.06 -16.03 -6.48
N THR A 225 10.91 -16.22 -5.87
CA THR A 225 10.76 -16.93 -4.59
C THR A 225 9.63 -17.96 -4.62
N TYR A 226 9.11 -18.27 -5.81
CA TYR A 226 7.99 -19.21 -6.00
C TYR A 226 6.75 -18.88 -5.18
N ALA A 227 6.56 -17.61 -4.87
CA ALA A 227 5.56 -17.16 -3.92
C ALA A 227 4.13 -17.37 -4.41
N SER A 228 3.28 -17.89 -3.54
CA SER A 228 1.83 -17.77 -3.64
C SER A 228 1.41 -16.41 -3.15
N LEU A 229 0.90 -15.56 -4.06
CA LEU A 229 0.56 -14.17 -3.75
C LEU A 229 -0.78 -14.10 -3.04
N VAL A 230 -0.81 -13.40 -1.91
CA VAL A 230 -2.01 -13.07 -1.13
C VAL A 230 -2.03 -11.56 -0.92
N SER A 231 -2.96 -10.87 -1.58
CA SER A 231 -3.09 -9.42 -1.44
C SER A 231 -4.04 -9.06 -0.32
N TYR A 232 -3.75 -8.00 0.40
CA TYR A 232 -4.71 -7.40 1.32
C TYR A 232 -5.47 -6.24 0.68
N LEU A 233 -6.62 -5.92 1.26
CA LEU A 233 -7.45 -4.81 0.80
C LEU A 233 -6.69 -3.48 0.97
N THR A 234 -6.91 -2.56 0.04
CA THR A 234 -6.47 -1.18 0.21
C THR A 234 -7.13 -0.60 1.47
N PRO A 235 -6.48 0.38 2.15
CA PRO A 235 -7.13 1.10 3.24
C PRO A 235 -8.48 1.67 2.78
N PRO A 236 -9.46 1.79 3.70
CA PRO A 236 -10.72 2.41 3.37
C PRO A 236 -10.49 3.86 2.96
N PHE A 237 -10.96 4.23 1.77
CA PHE A 237 -10.89 5.61 1.32
C PHE A 237 -12.02 6.42 1.96
N MET A 238 -11.69 7.64 2.34
CA MET A 238 -12.64 8.63 2.82
C MET A 238 -12.50 9.88 1.97
N GLU A 239 -13.61 10.56 1.74
CA GLU A 239 -13.56 11.88 1.10
C GLU A 239 -12.86 12.88 2.03
N SER A 240 -12.03 13.71 1.45
CA SER A 240 -11.38 14.80 2.18
C SER A 240 -12.44 15.72 2.83
N ARG A 241 -12.24 16.07 4.10
CA ARG A 241 -13.09 17.07 4.78
C ARG A 241 -12.82 18.49 4.28
N THR A 242 -11.80 18.66 3.45
CA THR A 242 -11.40 19.98 2.92
C THR A 242 -12.44 20.56 1.97
N ARG A 243 -13.30 19.74 1.35
CA ARG A 243 -14.38 20.23 0.47
C ARG A 243 -15.25 21.29 1.14
N GLY A 244 -15.65 21.08 2.39
CA GLY A 244 -16.44 22.07 3.13
C GLY A 244 -15.72 23.40 3.37
N GLN A 245 -14.39 23.41 3.37
CA GLN A 245 -13.60 24.66 3.50
C GLN A 245 -13.64 25.49 2.21
N TYR A 246 -13.83 24.84 1.07
CA TYR A 246 -13.88 25.49 -0.25
C TYR A 246 -15.31 25.72 -0.77
N GLU A 247 -16.36 25.31 -0.03
CA GLU A 247 -17.75 25.37 -0.49
C GLU A 247 -18.15 26.80 -0.86
N GLU A 248 -17.85 27.78 -0.01
CA GLU A 248 -18.10 29.19 -0.29
C GLU A 248 -17.32 29.70 -1.53
N LEU A 249 -16.11 29.22 -1.74
CA LEU A 249 -15.32 29.55 -2.93
C LEU A 249 -15.98 28.98 -4.19
N PHE A 250 -16.43 27.74 -4.17
CA PHE A 250 -17.14 27.14 -5.29
C PHE A 250 -18.46 27.84 -5.60
N ASP A 251 -19.20 28.27 -4.57
CA ASP A 251 -20.42 29.05 -4.75
C ASP A 251 -20.13 30.43 -5.39
N LEU A 252 -19.05 31.09 -5.00
CA LEU A 252 -18.63 32.33 -5.62
C LEU A 252 -18.23 32.15 -7.08
N ILE A 253 -17.50 31.09 -7.41
CA ILE A 253 -17.11 30.78 -8.79
C ILE A 253 -18.34 30.44 -9.64
N ALA A 254 -19.26 29.61 -9.12
CA ALA A 254 -20.51 29.29 -9.80
C ALA A 254 -21.38 30.55 -10.01
N ARG A 255 -21.35 31.49 -9.07
CA ARG A 255 -22.01 32.80 -9.21
C ARG A 255 -21.35 33.64 -10.28
N TYR A 256 -20.01 33.67 -10.34
CA TYR A 256 -19.26 34.39 -11.38
C TYR A 256 -19.69 33.96 -12.77
N ASP A 257 -19.82 32.65 -13.01
CA ASP A 257 -20.20 32.08 -14.30
C ASP A 257 -21.63 32.50 -14.77
N ARG A 258 -22.53 32.69 -13.81
CA ARG A 258 -23.94 33.05 -14.07
C ARG A 258 -24.19 34.57 -14.10
N THR A 259 -23.22 35.37 -13.72
CA THR A 259 -23.39 36.81 -13.55
C THR A 259 -23.07 37.55 -14.85
N SER A 260 -23.82 38.64 -15.09
CA SER A 260 -23.60 39.52 -16.24
C SER A 260 -22.24 40.21 -16.14
N GLU A 261 -21.67 40.60 -17.28
CA GLU A 261 -20.31 41.15 -17.37
C GLU A 261 -20.06 42.35 -16.47
N VAL A 262 -21.09 43.19 -16.28
CA VAL A 262 -21.03 44.40 -15.41
C VAL A 262 -20.84 44.03 -13.94
N GLN A 263 -21.38 42.92 -13.47
CA GLN A 263 -21.28 42.47 -12.09
C GLN A 263 -20.17 41.47 -11.81
N ARG A 264 -19.54 40.94 -12.86
CA ARG A 264 -18.45 39.95 -12.75
C ARG A 264 -17.26 40.47 -11.96
N GLN A 265 -16.92 41.74 -12.11
CA GLN A 265 -15.79 42.34 -11.39
C GLN A 265 -15.95 42.28 -9.87
N GLU A 266 -17.17 42.57 -9.37
CA GLU A 266 -17.43 42.49 -7.95
C GLU A 266 -17.34 41.06 -7.41
N VAL A 267 -17.86 40.06 -8.17
CA VAL A 267 -17.75 38.65 -7.81
C VAL A 267 -16.28 38.19 -7.89
N ALA A 268 -15.53 38.60 -8.91
CA ALA A 268 -14.11 38.31 -9.03
C ALA A 268 -13.29 38.88 -7.87
N LEU A 269 -13.69 40.07 -7.33
CA LEU A 269 -13.06 40.63 -6.15
C LEU A 269 -13.38 39.80 -4.89
N GLN A 270 -14.61 39.30 -4.75
CA GLN A 270 -14.99 38.40 -3.65
C GLN A 270 -14.21 37.07 -3.73
N ILE A 271 -14.03 36.51 -4.94
CA ILE A 271 -13.18 35.31 -5.17
C ILE A 271 -11.75 35.62 -4.73
N LYS A 272 -11.16 36.75 -5.14
CA LYS A 272 -9.80 37.15 -4.75
C LYS A 272 -9.64 37.19 -3.23
N ARG A 273 -10.56 37.84 -2.53
CA ARG A 273 -10.54 37.91 -1.06
C ARG A 273 -10.62 36.50 -0.42
N LYS A 274 -11.46 35.62 -0.97
CA LYS A 274 -11.60 34.25 -0.48
C LYS A 274 -10.35 33.43 -0.73
N VAL A 275 -9.75 33.54 -1.92
CA VAL A 275 -8.49 32.86 -2.30
C VAL A 275 -7.35 33.27 -1.36
N VAL A 276 -7.23 34.55 -1.05
CA VAL A 276 -6.22 35.06 -0.12
C VAL A 276 -6.50 34.58 1.31
N ALA A 277 -7.75 34.61 1.75
CA ALA A 277 -8.15 34.13 3.09
C ALA A 277 -7.91 32.64 3.29
N LEU A 278 -8.03 31.83 2.25
CA LEU A 278 -7.74 30.39 2.25
C LEU A 278 -6.25 30.05 2.06
N GLY A 279 -5.41 31.04 1.77
CA GLY A 279 -3.97 30.85 1.53
C GLY A 279 -3.62 30.31 0.13
N LEU A 280 -4.60 30.04 -0.73
CA LEU A 280 -4.40 29.42 -2.06
C LEU A 280 -3.53 30.26 -2.99
N HIS A 281 -3.45 31.57 -2.77
CA HIS A 281 -2.59 32.46 -3.54
C HIS A 281 -1.10 32.13 -3.38
N HIS A 282 -0.67 31.56 -2.25
CA HIS A 282 0.72 31.10 -2.06
C HIS A 282 1.04 29.90 -2.94
N ASP A 283 0.16 28.88 -2.91
CA ASP A 283 0.36 27.64 -3.66
C ASP A 283 0.33 27.87 -5.17
N LEU A 284 -0.52 28.78 -5.62
CA LEU A 284 -0.71 29.12 -7.03
C LEU A 284 0.16 30.28 -7.52
N GLN A 285 0.99 30.86 -6.65
CA GLN A 285 1.84 32.03 -6.93
C GLN A 285 1.05 33.21 -7.52
N LEU A 286 -0.17 33.45 -6.98
CA LEU A 286 -1.03 34.54 -7.39
C LEU A 286 -0.77 35.81 -6.52
N ASP A 287 -1.08 36.95 -7.11
CA ASP A 287 -1.05 38.23 -6.38
C ASP A 287 -2.03 38.22 -5.21
N SER A 288 -1.60 38.76 -4.06
CA SER A 288 -2.37 38.85 -2.81
C SER A 288 -3.12 40.16 -2.61
N VAL A 289 -3.11 41.05 -3.58
CA VAL A 289 -3.76 42.38 -3.46
C VAL A 289 -5.28 42.23 -3.56
N ILE A 290 -5.96 42.25 -2.41
CA ILE A 290 -7.42 42.04 -2.27
C ILE A 290 -8.31 43.15 -2.81
N THR A 291 -7.73 44.22 -3.34
CA THR A 291 -8.44 45.34 -4.00
C THR A 291 -8.48 45.19 -5.53
N ILE A 292 -7.72 44.24 -6.09
CA ILE A 292 -7.68 43.94 -7.53
C ILE A 292 -8.49 42.67 -7.75
N PRO A 293 -9.52 42.70 -8.61
CA PRO A 293 -10.28 41.49 -8.96
C PRO A 293 -9.40 40.42 -9.57
N SER A 294 -9.69 39.16 -9.31
CA SER A 294 -9.06 38.03 -10.03
C SER A 294 -9.43 38.07 -11.51
N THR A 295 -8.47 37.78 -12.37
CA THR A 295 -8.71 37.56 -13.78
C THR A 295 -9.46 36.26 -14.00
N GLU A 296 -10.10 36.09 -15.16
CA GLU A 296 -10.78 34.83 -15.50
C GLU A 296 -9.81 33.65 -15.47
N GLN A 297 -8.58 33.82 -15.96
CA GLN A 297 -7.55 32.80 -15.96
C GLN A 297 -7.17 32.39 -14.52
N GLU A 298 -6.98 33.34 -13.62
CA GLU A 298 -6.71 33.06 -12.20
C GLU A 298 -7.88 32.34 -11.55
N ILE A 299 -9.14 32.72 -11.85
CA ILE A 299 -10.33 32.03 -11.34
C ILE A 299 -10.35 30.57 -11.78
N ARG A 300 -10.06 30.27 -13.06
CA ARG A 300 -10.01 28.89 -13.56
C ARG A 300 -8.86 28.09 -12.94
N GLN A 301 -7.72 28.70 -12.74
CA GLN A 301 -6.59 28.09 -12.06
C GLN A 301 -6.92 27.74 -10.60
N VAL A 302 -7.53 28.67 -9.88
CA VAL A 302 -8.01 28.47 -8.50
C VAL A 302 -9.07 27.37 -8.44
N GLU A 303 -10.02 27.38 -9.37
CA GLU A 303 -11.08 26.38 -9.46
C GLU A 303 -10.50 24.97 -9.63
N SER A 304 -9.60 24.79 -10.62
CA SER A 304 -8.95 23.49 -10.87
C SER A 304 -8.19 22.98 -9.67
N PHE A 305 -7.40 23.84 -9.03
CA PHE A 305 -6.60 23.48 -7.85
C PHE A 305 -7.48 23.16 -6.64
N ALA A 306 -8.50 23.98 -6.36
CA ALA A 306 -9.42 23.76 -5.25
C ALA A 306 -10.24 22.45 -5.44
N GLU A 307 -10.66 22.14 -6.66
CA GLU A 307 -11.34 20.87 -6.97
C GLU A 307 -10.40 19.66 -6.83
N GLU A 308 -9.15 19.77 -7.23
CA GLU A 308 -8.15 18.71 -7.04
C GLU A 308 -8.00 18.38 -5.56
N ILE A 309 -7.76 19.38 -4.71
CA ILE A 309 -7.63 19.21 -3.25
C ILE A 309 -8.95 18.71 -2.63
N ALA A 310 -10.10 19.27 -3.02
CA ALA A 310 -11.40 18.88 -2.49
C ALA A 310 -11.80 17.46 -2.84
N ASN A 311 -11.27 16.92 -3.94
CA ASN A 311 -11.52 15.55 -4.41
C ASN A 311 -10.41 14.57 -4.02
N GLU A 312 -9.35 15.03 -3.32
CA GLU A 312 -8.30 14.17 -2.82
C GLU A 312 -8.89 13.07 -1.92
N LYS A 313 -8.53 11.83 -2.24
CA LYS A 313 -8.96 10.66 -1.48
C LYS A 313 -7.99 10.43 -0.34
N MET A 314 -8.45 10.56 0.88
CA MET A 314 -7.67 10.29 2.08
C MET A 314 -7.93 8.86 2.57
N THR A 315 -6.90 8.22 3.11
CA THR A 315 -7.07 6.94 3.83
C THR A 315 -7.62 7.22 5.22
N GLY A 316 -8.75 6.60 5.57
CA GLY A 316 -9.39 6.79 6.87
C GLY A 316 -8.63 6.11 8.01
N LYS A 317 -8.15 4.91 7.78
CA LYS A 317 -7.28 4.10 8.66
C LYS A 317 -6.49 3.12 7.80
N LEU A 318 -5.50 2.44 8.40
CA LEU A 318 -4.83 1.33 7.73
C LEU A 318 -5.71 0.08 7.79
N TYR A 319 -5.45 -0.88 6.91
CA TYR A 319 -6.16 -2.15 6.87
C TYR A 319 -5.62 -3.10 7.94
N THR A 320 -6.51 -3.79 8.66
CA THR A 320 -6.17 -4.90 9.56
C THR A 320 -6.61 -6.21 8.93
N MET A 321 -5.71 -7.20 8.85
CA MET A 321 -5.97 -8.52 8.28
C MET A 321 -7.17 -9.19 8.95
N GLY A 322 -8.05 -9.78 8.14
CA GLY A 322 -9.24 -10.47 8.62
C GLY A 322 -10.41 -9.55 8.99
N GLN A 323 -10.23 -8.23 9.01
CA GLN A 323 -11.30 -7.28 9.21
C GLN A 323 -11.90 -6.85 7.86
N VAL A 324 -13.21 -6.87 7.78
CA VAL A 324 -13.95 -6.35 6.62
C VAL A 324 -14.41 -4.93 6.90
N TYR A 325 -14.49 -4.11 5.86
CA TYR A 325 -15.09 -2.79 6.01
C TYR A 325 -16.57 -2.93 6.33
N ALA A 326 -17.04 -2.15 7.28
CA ALA A 326 -18.43 -2.16 7.70
C ALA A 326 -18.96 -0.74 7.91
N GLY A 327 -20.29 -0.58 7.86
CA GLY A 327 -20.96 0.69 8.12
C GLY A 327 -20.40 1.82 7.25
N LYS A 328 -20.00 2.90 7.90
CA LYS A 328 -19.52 4.12 7.21
C LYS A 328 -18.24 3.89 6.40
N GLU A 329 -17.32 3.08 6.87
CA GLU A 329 -16.06 2.80 6.14
C GLU A 329 -16.32 2.12 4.80
N MET A 330 -17.23 1.16 4.78
CA MET A 330 -17.67 0.49 3.55
C MET A 330 -18.38 1.48 2.61
N GLU A 331 -19.34 2.26 3.14
CA GLU A 331 -20.06 3.26 2.35
C GLU A 331 -19.11 4.25 1.69
N GLU A 332 -18.20 4.86 2.45
CA GLU A 332 -17.26 5.86 1.93
C GLU A 332 -16.27 5.25 0.92
N THR A 333 -15.79 4.03 1.18
CA THR A 333 -14.89 3.33 0.25
C THR A 333 -15.58 3.05 -1.08
N VAL A 334 -16.81 2.55 -1.06
CA VAL A 334 -17.57 2.26 -2.29
C VAL A 334 -17.92 3.55 -3.03
N VAL A 335 -18.28 4.62 -2.30
CA VAL A 335 -18.51 5.95 -2.90
C VAL A 335 -17.23 6.46 -3.58
N ALA A 336 -16.08 6.39 -2.89
CA ALA A 336 -14.81 6.84 -3.45
C ALA A 336 -14.37 6.05 -4.70
N MET A 337 -14.72 4.76 -4.78
CA MET A 337 -14.39 3.92 -5.93
C MET A 337 -15.36 4.09 -7.10
N SER A 338 -16.64 4.39 -6.83
CA SER A 338 -17.71 4.25 -7.83
C SER A 338 -18.28 5.58 -8.32
N ALA A 339 -18.18 6.65 -7.52
CA ALA A 339 -18.87 7.91 -7.85
C ALA A 339 -18.29 8.58 -9.11
N GLU A 340 -16.96 8.60 -9.25
CA GLU A 340 -16.32 9.22 -10.40
C GLU A 340 -16.57 8.46 -11.71
N PRO A 341 -16.40 7.12 -11.81
CA PRO A 341 -16.81 6.35 -12.98
C PRO A 341 -18.28 6.53 -13.33
N LEU A 342 -19.17 6.62 -12.34
CA LEU A 342 -20.59 6.88 -12.56
C LEU A 342 -20.82 8.29 -13.14
N ALA A 343 -20.14 9.32 -12.60
CA ALA A 343 -20.21 10.69 -13.09
C ALA A 343 -19.84 10.79 -14.57
N TYR A 344 -18.70 10.19 -14.96
CA TYR A 344 -18.30 10.14 -16.37
C TYR A 344 -19.26 9.35 -17.24
N SER A 345 -19.87 8.30 -16.72
CA SER A 345 -20.85 7.50 -17.46
C SER A 345 -22.14 8.31 -17.73
N LEU A 346 -22.64 9.04 -16.74
CA LEU A 346 -23.80 9.93 -16.89
C LEU A 346 -23.50 11.10 -17.85
N ALA A 347 -22.32 11.71 -17.71
CA ALA A 347 -21.89 12.77 -18.62
C ALA A 347 -21.75 12.28 -20.07
N ARG A 348 -21.26 11.03 -20.27
CA ARG A 348 -21.20 10.41 -21.60
C ARG A 348 -22.60 10.28 -22.24
N LEU A 349 -23.57 9.85 -21.47
CA LEU A 349 -24.96 9.76 -21.94
C LEU A 349 -25.52 11.13 -22.29
N ASP A 350 -25.28 12.15 -21.46
CA ASP A 350 -25.75 13.51 -21.74
C ASP A 350 -25.04 14.12 -22.95
N ARG A 351 -23.76 13.81 -23.18
CA ARG A 351 -23.06 14.16 -24.42
C ARG A 351 -23.70 13.50 -25.65
N GLN A 352 -24.03 12.21 -25.57
CA GLN A 352 -24.70 11.49 -26.65
C GLN A 352 -26.08 12.06 -26.96
N LYS A 353 -26.78 12.60 -25.95
CA LYS A 353 -28.06 13.29 -26.08
C LYS A 353 -27.93 14.75 -26.55
N GLY A 354 -26.72 15.25 -26.71
CA GLY A 354 -26.45 16.64 -27.09
C GLY A 354 -26.69 17.67 -26.00
N LYS A 355 -26.78 17.25 -24.73
CA LYS A 355 -27.00 18.16 -23.61
C LYS A 355 -25.70 18.87 -23.17
N ILE A 356 -24.56 18.25 -23.41
CA ILE A 356 -23.23 18.84 -23.14
C ILE A 356 -22.35 18.71 -24.37
N THR A 357 -21.38 19.62 -24.49
CA THR A 357 -20.45 19.63 -25.62
C THR A 357 -19.28 18.65 -25.40
N PRO A 358 -18.54 18.30 -26.47
CA PRO A 358 -17.30 17.51 -26.33
C PRO A 358 -16.27 18.16 -25.40
N GLU A 359 -16.15 19.48 -25.42
CA GLU A 359 -15.22 20.25 -24.58
C GLU A 359 -15.64 20.12 -23.10
N GLN A 360 -16.92 20.27 -22.78
CA GLN A 360 -17.47 20.08 -21.44
C GLN A 360 -17.27 18.66 -20.93
N TYR A 361 -17.40 17.65 -21.79
CA TYR A 361 -17.15 16.25 -21.41
C TYR A 361 -15.67 15.98 -21.09
N ASN A 362 -14.75 16.66 -21.73
CA ASN A 362 -13.31 16.52 -21.53
C ASN A 362 -12.76 17.44 -20.41
N ASP A 363 -13.61 18.27 -19.82
CA ASP A 363 -13.27 19.14 -18.71
C ASP A 363 -13.58 18.45 -17.37
N ASN A 364 -12.53 18.02 -16.66
CA ASN A 364 -12.66 17.35 -15.37
C ASN A 364 -13.35 18.22 -14.30
N VAL A 365 -13.14 19.53 -14.35
CA VAL A 365 -13.78 20.48 -13.43
C VAL A 365 -15.28 20.54 -13.69
N PHE A 366 -15.67 20.58 -14.97
CA PHE A 366 -17.09 20.51 -15.34
C PHE A 366 -17.76 19.22 -14.86
N ILE A 367 -17.11 18.05 -15.08
CA ILE A 367 -17.64 16.76 -14.61
C ILE A 367 -17.76 16.74 -13.08
N SER A 368 -16.72 17.19 -12.36
CA SER A 368 -16.74 17.25 -10.91
C SER A 368 -17.89 18.12 -10.39
N ARG A 369 -18.07 19.29 -10.98
CA ARG A 369 -19.11 20.26 -10.56
C ARG A 369 -20.54 19.77 -10.81
N TYR A 370 -20.80 19.19 -11.98
CA TYR A 370 -22.17 18.93 -12.43
C TYR A 370 -22.64 17.49 -12.26
N TYR A 371 -21.71 16.53 -12.09
CA TYR A 371 -22.07 15.11 -12.04
C TYR A 371 -21.60 14.38 -10.77
N LEU A 372 -20.49 14.81 -10.16
CA LEU A 372 -19.86 14.01 -9.11
C LEU A 372 -20.71 13.99 -7.81
N SER A 373 -21.30 15.12 -7.42
CA SER A 373 -22.15 15.20 -6.23
C SER A 373 -23.38 14.28 -6.33
N ASP A 374 -24.06 14.32 -7.47
CA ASP A 374 -25.23 13.49 -7.70
C ASP A 374 -24.87 12.00 -7.78
N SER A 375 -23.74 11.68 -8.42
CA SER A 375 -23.20 10.32 -8.48
C SER A 375 -22.89 9.76 -7.09
N ARG A 376 -22.31 10.55 -6.18
CA ARG A 376 -22.10 10.17 -4.78
C ARG A 376 -23.40 9.84 -4.07
N GLN A 377 -24.42 10.66 -4.25
CA GLN A 377 -25.74 10.45 -3.65
C GLN A 377 -26.40 9.17 -4.20
N LEU A 378 -26.31 8.93 -5.50
CA LEU A 378 -26.83 7.73 -6.14
C LEU A 378 -26.16 6.45 -5.62
N VAL A 379 -24.82 6.45 -5.47
CA VAL A 379 -24.10 5.32 -4.89
C VAL A 379 -24.52 5.07 -3.44
N ARG A 380 -24.60 6.11 -2.60
CA ARG A 380 -25.08 5.99 -1.21
C ARG A 380 -26.51 5.46 -1.15
N LYS A 381 -27.38 5.92 -2.03
CA LYS A 381 -28.75 5.44 -2.10
C LYS A 381 -28.79 3.95 -2.46
N ALA A 382 -28.03 3.53 -3.47
CA ALA A 382 -27.95 2.12 -3.86
C ALA A 382 -27.48 1.22 -2.71
N LEU A 383 -26.45 1.63 -1.98
CA LEU A 383 -25.95 0.89 -0.82
C LEU A 383 -26.97 0.75 0.30
N ARG A 384 -27.72 1.81 0.60
CA ARG A 384 -28.70 1.82 1.69
C ARG A 384 -29.97 1.03 1.36
N THR A 385 -30.38 1.04 0.11
CA THR A 385 -31.60 0.31 -0.31
C THR A 385 -31.32 -1.15 -0.59
N GLY A 386 -30.07 -1.55 -0.76
CA GLY A 386 -29.67 -2.91 -1.11
C GLY A 386 -30.26 -3.38 -2.44
N SER A 387 -30.75 -2.46 -3.24
CA SER A 387 -31.44 -2.73 -4.49
C SER A 387 -30.74 -2.12 -5.68
N ASN A 388 -30.93 -2.74 -6.82
CA ASN A 388 -30.59 -2.12 -8.08
C ASN A 388 -31.42 -0.82 -8.21
N LEU A 389 -30.74 0.31 -8.32
CA LEU A 389 -31.37 1.55 -8.73
C LEU A 389 -32.04 1.31 -10.09
N SER A 390 -33.32 1.69 -10.21
CA SER A 390 -33.96 1.66 -11.51
C SER A 390 -33.26 2.61 -12.47
N LEU A 391 -33.28 2.30 -13.76
CA LEU A 391 -32.69 3.20 -14.78
C LEU A 391 -33.31 4.60 -14.70
N GLY A 392 -34.61 4.70 -14.33
CA GLY A 392 -35.26 5.98 -14.12
C GLY A 392 -34.67 6.81 -12.99
N GLU A 393 -34.22 6.19 -11.90
CA GLU A 393 -33.52 6.87 -10.79
C GLU A 393 -32.17 7.39 -11.20
N LEU A 394 -31.52 6.75 -12.16
CA LEU A 394 -30.26 7.21 -12.78
C LEU A 394 -30.50 8.27 -13.87
N GLY A 395 -31.74 8.59 -14.18
CA GLY A 395 -32.10 9.49 -15.29
C GLY A 395 -31.81 8.94 -16.68
N VAL A 396 -31.69 7.62 -16.80
CA VAL A 396 -31.38 6.91 -18.05
C VAL A 396 -32.51 5.90 -18.36
N ASN A 397 -32.62 5.52 -19.62
CA ASN A 397 -33.53 4.47 -20.04
C ASN A 397 -32.77 3.32 -20.71
N MET A 398 -33.43 2.21 -21.01
CA MET A 398 -32.81 1.03 -21.61
C MET A 398 -32.19 1.35 -23.00
N GLU A 399 -32.80 2.24 -23.76
CA GLU A 399 -32.25 2.67 -25.07
C GLU A 399 -30.91 3.40 -24.89
N ASP A 400 -30.80 4.25 -23.86
CA ASP A 400 -29.55 4.93 -23.52
C ASP A 400 -28.43 3.94 -23.18
N VAL A 401 -28.73 2.90 -22.39
CA VAL A 401 -27.79 1.85 -22.02
C VAL A 401 -27.34 1.07 -23.24
N MET A 402 -28.26 0.67 -24.10
CA MET A 402 -27.96 -0.05 -25.33
C MET A 402 -27.11 0.80 -26.29
N ARG A 403 -27.42 2.08 -26.41
CA ARG A 403 -26.64 3.02 -27.23
C ARG A 403 -25.22 3.19 -26.73
N ALA A 404 -25.05 3.38 -25.42
CA ALA A 404 -23.73 3.51 -24.81
C ALA A 404 -22.89 2.25 -25.05
N LYS A 405 -23.46 1.07 -24.81
CA LYS A 405 -22.79 -0.21 -25.00
C LYS A 405 -22.45 -0.49 -26.46
N ALA A 406 -23.37 -0.19 -27.38
CA ALA A 406 -23.12 -0.32 -28.81
C ALA A 406 -21.99 0.61 -29.32
N THR A 407 -21.90 1.82 -28.76
CA THR A 407 -20.82 2.74 -29.09
C THR A 407 -19.47 2.21 -28.61
N GLU A 408 -19.43 1.65 -27.40
CA GLU A 408 -18.24 1.07 -26.82
C GLU A 408 -17.74 -0.17 -27.58
N MET A 409 -18.67 -1.02 -28.03
CA MET A 409 -18.38 -2.21 -28.82
C MET A 409 -18.25 -1.94 -30.31
N ALA A 410 -18.44 -0.71 -30.77
CA ALA A 410 -18.47 -0.31 -32.17
C ALA A 410 -19.50 -1.08 -33.03
N VAL A 411 -20.61 -1.51 -32.42
CA VAL A 411 -21.70 -2.25 -33.07
C VAL A 411 -23.02 -1.50 -32.99
N SER A 412 -23.96 -1.86 -33.87
CA SER A 412 -25.31 -1.28 -33.83
C SER A 412 -26.04 -1.72 -32.54
N PRO A 413 -26.80 -0.84 -31.87
CA PRO A 413 -27.63 -1.21 -30.71
C PRO A 413 -28.58 -2.39 -30.96
N ARG A 414 -29.02 -2.58 -32.19
CA ARG A 414 -29.92 -3.70 -32.58
C ARG A 414 -29.19 -5.06 -32.63
N GLN A 415 -27.87 -5.06 -32.64
CA GLN A 415 -27.03 -6.29 -32.62
C GLN A 415 -26.72 -6.82 -31.24
N LEU A 416 -27.10 -6.05 -30.20
CA LEU A 416 -26.89 -6.48 -28.80
C LEU A 416 -28.09 -7.34 -28.36
N SER A 417 -27.81 -8.51 -27.83
CA SER A 417 -28.82 -9.34 -27.19
C SER A 417 -29.06 -8.89 -25.75
N MET A 418 -30.22 -9.25 -25.19
CA MET A 418 -30.53 -8.96 -23.78
C MET A 418 -29.58 -9.64 -22.81
N SER A 419 -28.93 -10.74 -23.23
CA SER A 419 -27.94 -11.47 -22.41
C SER A 419 -26.58 -10.77 -22.35
N GLU A 420 -26.31 -9.81 -23.23
CA GLU A 420 -25.04 -9.07 -23.31
C GLU A 420 -25.12 -7.72 -22.57
N MET A 421 -26.31 -7.35 -22.10
CA MET A 421 -26.55 -6.15 -21.28
C MET A 421 -26.50 -6.48 -19.79
#